data_2fe72e026a6238e2b86839fd7fa84b25
#
_entry.id   2fe72e026a6238e2b86839fd7fa84b25
#
_cell.length_a   1.000
_cell.length_b   1.000
_cell.length_c   1.000
_cell.angle_alpha   90.00
_cell.angle_beta   90.00
_cell.angle_gamma   90.00
#
_symmetry.space_group_name_H-M   'P 1'
#
loop_
_entity.id
_entity.type
_entity.pdbx_description
1 polymer ?
#
loop_
_entity_poly.entity_id
_entity_poly.type
_entity_poly.pdbx_seq_one_letter_code
_entity_poly.pdbx_strand_id
1 'polypeptide(L)'
;MSNDQISINNLSKVFDNGFEALKNINLNIKKGEIFAMLGPNGAGKTTLISIICGIVRLSSGKVTVDDLDIIKDYRLTRSKIGLVPQELTLEQFESVFNNVSYSRGLYGKKPNPDYIERILKDLSLWDKKDLSLRQLSGGMKRRVLIAKALSHEPSILFLDEPTAGVD
;
A
#
# COMPACT_ATOMS: atom_id res chain seq x y z
N MET A 1 15.13 -20.96 -5.33
CA MET A 1 14.43 -19.76 -4.80
C MET A 1 13.22 -19.55 -5.71
N SER A 2 12.01 -19.43 -5.16
CA SER A 2 10.83 -19.18 -5.98
C SER A 2 10.97 -17.78 -6.62
N ASN A 3 10.46 -17.63 -7.85
CA ASN A 3 10.46 -16.34 -8.52
C ASN A 3 9.22 -15.51 -8.09
N ASP A 4 8.50 -16.02 -7.07
CA ASP A 4 7.28 -15.42 -6.58
C ASP A 4 7.60 -14.34 -5.54
N GLN A 5 7.14 -13.13 -5.78
CA GLN A 5 7.26 -12.02 -4.84
C GLN A 5 6.21 -12.10 -3.75
N ILE A 6 5.01 -12.57 -4.11
CA ILE A 6 3.92 -12.84 -3.17
C ILE A 6 3.41 -14.25 -3.44
N SER A 7 3.31 -15.06 -2.40
CA SER A 7 2.70 -16.40 -2.48
C SER A 7 1.60 -16.53 -1.42
N ILE A 8 0.42 -16.94 -1.87
CA ILE A 8 -0.78 -17.11 -1.05
C ILE A 8 -1.24 -18.57 -1.20
N ASN A 9 -1.35 -19.26 -0.09
CA ASN A 9 -1.72 -20.68 -0.07
C ASN A 9 -2.89 -20.92 0.88
N ASN A 10 -4.01 -21.39 0.35
CA ASN A 10 -5.23 -21.77 1.06
C ASN A 10 -5.73 -20.67 2.04
N LEU A 11 -5.59 -19.41 1.63
CA LEU A 11 -5.95 -18.27 2.46
C LEU A 11 -7.46 -18.17 2.62
N SER A 12 -7.94 -18.14 3.85
CA SER A 12 -9.32 -17.82 4.19
C SER A 12 -9.41 -16.75 5.25
N LYS A 13 -10.49 -15.95 5.19
CA LYS A 13 -10.82 -14.93 6.18
C LYS A 13 -12.30 -14.97 6.50
N VAL A 14 -12.58 -15.25 7.76
CA VAL A 14 -13.90 -15.12 8.38
C VAL A 14 -13.80 -14.03 9.45
N PHE A 15 -14.72 -13.09 9.45
CA PHE A 15 -14.83 -12.02 10.46
C PHE A 15 -15.64 -12.52 11.66
N ASP A 16 -15.57 -11.81 12.80
CA ASP A 16 -16.22 -12.21 14.07
C ASP A 16 -17.75 -12.32 13.96
N ASN A 17 -18.36 -11.61 13.01
CA ASN A 17 -19.79 -11.71 12.69
C ASN A 17 -20.15 -12.92 11.81
N GLY A 18 -19.21 -13.82 11.54
CA GLY A 18 -19.40 -15.00 10.69
C GLY A 18 -19.30 -14.75 9.18
N PHE A 19 -19.07 -13.51 8.74
CA PHE A 19 -18.93 -13.20 7.32
C PHE A 19 -17.61 -13.75 6.75
N GLU A 20 -17.72 -14.66 5.78
CA GLU A 20 -16.57 -15.23 5.06
C GLU A 20 -16.20 -14.33 3.88
N ALA A 21 -15.18 -13.47 4.08
CA ALA A 21 -14.73 -12.53 3.05
C ALA A 21 -13.80 -13.16 2.01
N LEU A 22 -13.02 -14.17 2.39
CA LEU A 22 -12.11 -14.91 1.52
C LEU A 22 -12.22 -16.40 1.83
N LYS A 23 -12.25 -17.22 0.78
CA LYS A 23 -12.38 -18.66 0.88
C LYS A 23 -11.33 -19.37 0.05
N ASN A 24 -10.39 -20.03 0.71
CA ASN A 24 -9.38 -20.89 0.11
C ASN A 24 -8.65 -20.28 -1.10
N ILE A 25 -8.22 -19.03 -0.96
CA ILE A 25 -7.53 -18.27 -2.03
C ILE A 25 -6.12 -18.82 -2.21
N ASN A 26 -5.77 -19.11 -3.45
CA ASN A 26 -4.43 -19.50 -3.89
C ASN A 26 -4.01 -18.56 -5.01
N LEU A 27 -2.86 -17.87 -4.85
CA LEU A 27 -2.37 -16.89 -5.80
C LEU A 27 -0.86 -16.73 -5.65
N ASN A 28 -0.16 -16.68 -6.79
CA ASN A 28 1.25 -16.32 -6.84
C ASN A 28 1.45 -15.13 -7.75
N ILE A 29 2.18 -14.12 -7.29
CA ILE A 29 2.55 -12.92 -8.04
C ILE A 29 4.07 -12.90 -8.16
N LYS A 30 4.58 -12.83 -9.39
CA LYS A 30 6.01 -12.86 -9.66
C LYS A 30 6.65 -11.49 -9.42
N LYS A 31 7.95 -11.51 -9.21
CA LYS A 31 8.73 -10.27 -9.09
C LYS A 31 8.69 -9.47 -10.40
N GLY A 32 8.38 -8.16 -10.27
CA GLY A 32 8.27 -7.25 -11.41
C GLY A 32 6.97 -7.37 -12.21
N GLU A 33 6.02 -8.17 -11.74
CA GLU A 33 4.71 -8.31 -12.37
C GLU A 33 3.78 -7.15 -12.00
N ILE A 34 3.00 -6.67 -12.98
CA ILE A 34 1.85 -5.79 -12.74
C ILE A 34 0.62 -6.68 -12.68
N PHE A 35 0.04 -6.78 -11.49
CA PHE A 35 -1.12 -7.62 -11.22
C PHE A 35 -2.36 -6.77 -10.92
N ALA A 36 -3.47 -7.01 -11.61
CA ALA A 36 -4.73 -6.32 -11.40
C ALA A 36 -5.81 -7.29 -10.90
N MET A 37 -6.46 -6.92 -9.80
CA MET A 37 -7.62 -7.63 -9.27
C MET A 37 -8.90 -6.93 -9.72
N LEU A 38 -9.69 -7.63 -10.53
CA LEU A 38 -10.99 -7.16 -11.00
C LEU A 38 -12.11 -7.93 -10.26
N GLY A 39 -13.22 -7.25 -10.02
CA GLY A 39 -14.38 -7.85 -9.38
C GLY A 39 -15.31 -6.80 -8.76
N PRO A 40 -16.56 -7.15 -8.45
CA PRO A 40 -17.53 -6.24 -7.86
C PRO A 40 -17.11 -5.78 -6.45
N ASN A 41 -17.77 -4.74 -5.94
CA ASN A 41 -17.62 -4.33 -4.56
C ASN A 41 -18.05 -5.47 -3.63
N GLY A 42 -17.30 -5.68 -2.54
CA GLY A 42 -17.53 -6.81 -1.64
C GLY A 42 -16.87 -8.14 -2.07
N ALA A 43 -16.20 -8.21 -3.22
CA ALA A 43 -15.52 -9.44 -3.67
C ALA A 43 -14.25 -9.79 -2.86
N GLY A 44 -13.96 -9.10 -1.78
CA GLY A 44 -12.82 -9.39 -0.90
C GLY A 44 -11.47 -8.77 -1.34
N LYS A 45 -11.43 -7.94 -2.40
CA LYS A 45 -10.20 -7.31 -2.91
C LYS A 45 -9.45 -6.53 -1.82
N THR A 46 -10.11 -5.57 -1.19
CA THR A 46 -9.55 -4.77 -0.09
C THR A 46 -9.15 -5.63 1.10
N THR A 47 -9.93 -6.68 1.41
CA THR A 47 -9.60 -7.63 2.50
C THR A 47 -8.30 -8.37 2.18
N LEU A 48 -8.13 -8.85 0.94
CA LEU A 48 -6.93 -9.54 0.51
C LEU A 48 -5.70 -8.63 0.58
N ILE A 49 -5.78 -7.40 0.04
CA ILE A 49 -4.72 -6.39 0.14
C ILE A 49 -4.38 -6.12 1.61
N SER A 50 -5.40 -5.89 2.45
CA SER A 50 -5.21 -5.61 3.88
C SER A 50 -4.53 -6.75 4.63
N ILE A 51 -4.78 -8.01 4.25
CA ILE A 51 -4.09 -9.18 4.83
C ILE A 51 -2.62 -9.20 4.40
N ILE A 52 -2.33 -9.02 3.11
CA ILE A 52 -0.94 -9.02 2.60
C ILE A 52 -0.14 -7.87 3.24
N CYS A 53 -0.76 -6.70 3.41
CA CYS A 53 -0.16 -5.53 4.09
C CYS A 53 -0.06 -5.71 5.63
N GLY A 54 -0.61 -6.80 6.18
CA GLY A 54 -0.58 -7.08 7.62
C GLY A 54 -1.48 -6.16 8.46
N ILE A 55 -2.51 -5.55 7.88
CA ILE A 55 -3.52 -4.73 8.56
C ILE A 55 -4.60 -5.63 9.16
N VAL A 56 -5.05 -6.62 8.40
CA VAL A 56 -6.07 -7.60 8.82
C VAL A 56 -5.39 -8.96 9.01
N ARG A 57 -5.74 -9.67 10.10
CA ARG A 57 -5.28 -11.05 10.32
C ARG A 57 -6.07 -12.03 9.46
N LEU A 58 -5.37 -12.97 8.83
CA LEU A 58 -5.98 -14.13 8.17
C LEU A 58 -6.60 -15.08 9.22
N SER A 59 -7.61 -15.85 8.83
CA SER A 59 -8.20 -16.90 9.67
C SER A 59 -7.50 -18.24 9.49
N SER A 60 -7.10 -18.58 8.26
CA SER A 60 -6.31 -19.78 7.95
C SER A 60 -5.53 -19.61 6.66
N GLY A 61 -4.58 -20.51 6.41
CA GLY A 61 -3.70 -20.48 5.25
C GLY A 61 -2.35 -19.83 5.55
N LYS A 62 -1.63 -19.50 4.50
CA LYS A 62 -0.29 -18.90 4.59
C LYS A 62 -0.09 -17.86 3.50
N VAL A 63 0.53 -16.74 3.86
CA VAL A 63 0.95 -15.69 2.92
C VAL A 63 2.41 -15.36 3.16
N THR A 64 3.19 -15.29 2.09
CA THR A 64 4.59 -14.87 2.14
C THR A 64 4.85 -13.72 1.16
N VAL A 65 5.80 -12.86 1.51
CA VAL A 65 6.32 -11.75 0.68
C VAL A 65 7.83 -11.90 0.61
N ASP A 66 8.40 -12.10 -0.58
CA ASP A 66 9.82 -12.43 -0.78
C ASP A 66 10.26 -13.60 0.14
N ASP A 67 9.51 -14.69 0.18
CA ASP A 67 9.67 -15.87 1.03
C ASP A 67 9.53 -15.63 2.56
N LEU A 68 9.28 -14.39 3.00
CA LEU A 68 9.07 -14.00 4.41
C LEU A 68 7.60 -14.17 4.79
N ASP A 69 7.31 -14.76 5.94
CA ASP A 69 5.96 -14.94 6.45
C ASP A 69 5.38 -13.61 6.97
N ILE A 70 4.20 -13.21 6.49
CA ILE A 70 3.61 -11.90 6.85
C ILE A 70 3.25 -11.77 8.34
N ILE A 71 3.18 -12.88 9.08
CA ILE A 71 2.89 -12.88 10.53
C ILE A 71 4.18 -12.90 11.33
N LYS A 72 5.09 -13.83 11.01
CA LYS A 72 6.35 -14.03 11.75
C LYS A 72 7.34 -12.91 11.48
N ASP A 73 7.45 -12.50 10.20
CA ASP A 73 8.42 -11.52 9.72
C ASP A 73 7.75 -10.17 9.40
N TYR A 74 6.67 -9.82 10.10
CA TYR A 74 5.77 -8.71 9.78
C TYR A 74 6.48 -7.35 9.61
N ARG A 75 7.55 -7.08 10.35
CA ARG A 75 8.31 -5.82 10.22
C ARG A 75 9.04 -5.74 8.88
N LEU A 76 9.66 -6.86 8.48
CA LEU A 76 10.40 -6.96 7.21
C LEU A 76 9.43 -6.93 6.02
N THR A 77 8.33 -7.68 6.09
CA THR A 77 7.35 -7.69 5.00
C THR A 77 6.69 -6.33 4.81
N ARG A 78 6.28 -5.66 5.90
CA ARG A 78 5.70 -4.30 5.82
C ARG A 78 6.68 -3.27 5.27
N SER A 79 7.98 -3.37 5.58
CA SER A 79 8.98 -2.44 5.04
C SER A 79 9.17 -2.56 3.52
N LYS A 80 8.73 -3.66 2.92
CA LYS A 80 8.78 -3.93 1.47
C LYS A 80 7.53 -3.49 0.73
N ILE A 81 6.46 -3.12 1.45
CA ILE A 81 5.14 -2.85 0.89
C ILE A 81 4.78 -1.38 1.07
N GLY A 82 4.43 -0.72 -0.02
CA GLY A 82 3.71 0.55 -0.03
C GLY A 82 2.22 0.29 -0.30
N LEU A 83 1.35 0.93 0.47
CA LEU A 83 -0.10 0.86 0.29
C LEU A 83 -0.67 2.25 0.04
N VAL A 84 -1.42 2.40 -1.04
CA VAL A 84 -2.27 3.55 -1.31
C VAL A 84 -3.71 3.12 -1.04
N PRO A 85 -4.30 3.56 0.09
CA PRO A 85 -5.67 3.17 0.44
C PRO A 85 -6.70 3.87 -0.45
N GLN A 86 -7.92 3.36 -0.46
CA GLN A 86 -9.05 3.96 -1.15
C GLN A 86 -9.38 5.35 -0.60
N GLU A 87 -9.40 5.51 0.72
CA GLU A 87 -9.71 6.75 1.40
C GLU A 87 -8.54 7.73 1.46
N LEU A 88 -8.84 9.03 1.33
CA LEU A 88 -7.86 10.12 1.39
C LEU A 88 -7.57 10.52 2.86
N THR A 89 -6.96 9.62 3.62
CA THR A 89 -6.50 9.90 5.00
C THR A 89 -5.15 10.62 4.99
N LEU A 90 -5.18 11.94 5.12
CA LEU A 90 -4.00 12.82 5.05
C LEU A 90 -4.04 13.89 6.15
N GLU A 91 -2.86 14.25 6.67
CA GLU A 91 -2.69 15.39 7.59
C GLU A 91 -2.87 16.71 6.84
N GLN A 92 -4.07 17.27 6.91
CA GLN A 92 -4.53 18.37 6.06
C GLN A 92 -3.74 19.67 6.21
N PHE A 93 -3.15 19.92 7.38
CA PHE A 93 -2.47 21.19 7.70
C PHE A 93 -0.98 21.17 7.38
N GLU A 94 -0.38 20.00 7.25
CA GLU A 94 1.02 19.85 6.91
C GLU A 94 1.27 20.04 5.40
N SER A 95 2.51 20.47 5.06
CA SER A 95 2.92 20.61 3.67
C SER A 95 3.04 19.25 2.97
N VAL A 96 2.99 19.26 1.64
CA VAL A 96 3.22 18.05 0.82
C VAL A 96 4.55 17.39 1.18
N PHE A 97 5.64 18.19 1.23
CA PHE A 97 6.97 17.70 1.53
C PHE A 97 7.06 17.05 2.92
N ASN A 98 6.52 17.72 3.94
CA ASN A 98 6.51 17.21 5.31
C ASN A 98 5.71 15.91 5.43
N ASN A 99 4.54 15.83 4.82
CA ASN A 99 3.71 14.62 4.82
C ASN A 99 4.46 13.40 4.27
N VAL A 100 5.18 13.57 3.15
CA VAL A 100 5.92 12.48 2.52
C VAL A 100 7.17 12.13 3.32
N SER A 101 7.91 13.13 3.80
CA SER A 101 9.10 12.95 4.63
C SER A 101 8.78 12.27 5.97
N TYR A 102 7.70 12.67 6.62
CA TYR A 102 7.22 12.06 7.85
C TYR A 102 6.86 10.58 7.64
N SER A 103 6.17 10.27 6.54
CA SER A 103 5.83 8.89 6.19
C SER A 103 7.07 8.00 6.09
N ARG A 104 8.17 8.51 5.48
CA ARG A 104 9.46 7.80 5.43
C ARG A 104 10.00 7.48 6.83
N GLY A 105 9.90 8.44 7.75
CA GLY A 105 10.35 8.29 9.14
C GLY A 105 9.58 7.22 9.91
N LEU A 106 8.28 7.05 9.66
CA LEU A 106 7.46 6.01 10.28
C LEU A 106 7.94 4.58 9.96
N TYR A 107 8.61 4.39 8.82
CA TYR A 107 9.24 3.13 8.44
C TYR A 107 10.69 2.99 8.95
N GLY A 108 11.14 3.91 9.81
CA GLY A 108 12.50 3.90 10.38
C GLY A 108 13.60 4.23 9.37
N LYS A 109 13.26 4.80 8.22
CA LYS A 109 14.23 5.22 7.20
C LYS A 109 14.84 6.59 7.55
N LYS A 110 16.14 6.73 7.34
CA LYS A 110 16.82 8.02 7.49
C LYS A 110 16.25 9.06 6.53
N PRO A 111 16.25 10.35 6.88
CA PRO A 111 15.87 11.42 5.96
C PRO A 111 16.65 11.32 4.64
N ASN A 112 15.95 11.51 3.52
CA ASN A 112 16.53 11.52 2.18
C ASN A 112 15.75 12.55 1.33
N PRO A 113 16.05 13.85 1.48
CA PRO A 113 15.33 14.91 0.76
C PRO A 113 15.44 14.79 -0.74
N ASP A 114 16.60 14.37 -1.27
CA ASP A 114 16.81 14.20 -2.72
C ASP A 114 15.89 13.10 -3.30
N TYR A 115 15.69 12.02 -2.57
CA TYR A 115 14.76 10.97 -2.98
C TYR A 115 13.30 11.45 -2.94
N ILE A 116 12.92 12.20 -1.90
CA ILE A 116 11.58 12.79 -1.80
C ILE A 116 11.35 13.81 -2.92
N GLU A 117 12.33 14.66 -3.22
CA GLU A 117 12.27 15.60 -4.34
C GLU A 117 12.01 14.86 -5.66
N ARG A 118 12.75 13.78 -5.93
CA ARG A 118 12.56 12.95 -7.13
C ARG A 118 11.14 12.41 -7.23
N ILE A 119 10.62 11.78 -6.15
CA ILE A 119 9.24 11.27 -6.13
C ILE A 119 8.23 12.38 -6.42
N LEU A 120 8.39 13.55 -5.77
CA LEU A 120 7.46 14.66 -5.96
C LEU A 120 7.54 15.24 -7.37
N LYS A 121 8.70 15.24 -8.00
CA LYS A 121 8.85 15.62 -9.42
C LYS A 121 8.16 14.61 -10.34
N ASP A 122 8.40 13.32 -10.15
CA ASP A 122 7.79 12.24 -10.95
C ASP A 122 6.26 12.26 -10.88
N LEU A 123 5.71 12.69 -9.74
CA LEU A 123 4.27 12.83 -9.50
C LEU A 123 3.72 14.24 -9.81
N SER A 124 4.53 15.15 -10.39
CA SER A 124 4.15 16.53 -10.70
C SER A 124 3.60 17.29 -9.49
N LEU A 125 4.27 17.15 -8.35
CA LEU A 125 3.92 17.79 -7.07
C LEU A 125 5.02 18.71 -6.54
N TRP A 126 6.20 18.76 -7.16
CA TRP A 126 7.34 19.49 -6.63
C TRP A 126 7.10 21.00 -6.49
N ASP A 127 6.44 21.61 -7.46
CA ASP A 127 6.04 23.02 -7.45
C ASP A 127 4.98 23.34 -6.37
N LYS A 128 4.37 22.32 -5.76
CA LYS A 128 3.39 22.41 -4.68
C LYS A 128 3.92 21.89 -3.34
N LYS A 129 5.22 21.58 -3.23
CA LYS A 129 5.83 20.93 -2.06
C LYS A 129 5.59 21.64 -0.74
N ASP A 130 5.49 22.97 -0.76
CA ASP A 130 5.31 23.81 0.41
C ASP A 130 3.83 24.12 0.73
N LEU A 131 2.91 23.74 -0.16
CA LEU A 131 1.47 23.92 0.08
C LEU A 131 0.96 22.92 1.10
N SER A 132 0.01 23.34 1.95
CA SER A 132 -0.71 22.43 2.81
C SER A 132 -1.65 21.55 1.98
N LEU A 133 -1.91 20.31 2.44
CA LEU A 133 -2.77 19.38 1.72
C LEU A 133 -4.21 19.88 1.58
N ARG A 134 -4.65 20.77 2.47
CA ARG A 134 -5.95 21.42 2.38
C ARG A 134 -6.14 22.21 1.08
N GLN A 135 -5.06 22.77 0.53
CA GLN A 135 -5.05 23.60 -0.67
C GLN A 135 -5.04 22.78 -1.99
N LEU A 136 -4.89 21.47 -1.90
CA LEU A 136 -4.77 20.59 -3.06
C LEU A 136 -6.13 20.08 -3.55
N SER A 137 -6.22 19.84 -4.86
CA SER A 137 -7.34 19.09 -5.46
C SER A 137 -7.34 17.62 -5.02
N GLY A 138 -8.46 16.93 -5.21
CA GLY A 138 -8.60 15.50 -4.92
C GLY A 138 -7.54 14.65 -5.65
N GLY A 139 -7.33 14.88 -6.93
CA GLY A 139 -6.32 14.19 -7.73
C GLY A 139 -4.88 14.48 -7.24
N MET A 140 -4.58 15.72 -6.80
CA MET A 140 -3.28 16.03 -6.19
C MET A 140 -3.11 15.32 -4.85
N LYS A 141 -4.14 15.29 -4.00
CA LYS A 141 -4.12 14.53 -2.74
C LYS A 141 -3.87 13.03 -2.98
N ARG A 142 -4.48 12.45 -4.03
CA ARG A 142 -4.23 11.06 -4.42
C ARG A 142 -2.77 10.83 -4.79
N ARG A 143 -2.16 11.74 -5.55
CA ARG A 143 -0.72 11.68 -5.87
C ARG A 143 0.16 11.81 -4.62
N VAL A 144 -0.22 12.62 -3.63
CA VAL A 144 0.50 12.67 -2.34
C VAL A 144 0.43 11.34 -1.60
N LEU A 145 -0.72 10.63 -1.61
CA LEU A 145 -0.80 9.27 -1.04
C LEU A 145 0.15 8.29 -1.73
N ILE A 146 0.26 8.38 -3.06
CA ILE A 146 1.24 7.57 -3.81
C ILE A 146 2.68 7.93 -3.38
N ALA A 147 3.00 9.23 -3.28
CA ALA A 147 4.31 9.67 -2.79
C ALA A 147 4.63 9.14 -1.39
N LYS A 148 3.65 9.18 -0.47
CA LYS A 148 3.78 8.61 0.88
C LYS A 148 4.05 7.10 0.84
N ALA A 149 3.30 6.37 0.02
CA ALA A 149 3.48 4.92 -0.13
C ALA A 149 4.85 4.55 -0.71
N LEU A 150 5.44 5.40 -1.56
CA LEU A 150 6.77 5.21 -2.14
C LEU A 150 7.91 5.71 -1.25
N SER A 151 7.63 6.54 -0.25
CA SER A 151 8.64 7.31 0.51
C SER A 151 9.72 6.45 1.19
N HIS A 152 9.42 5.22 1.56
CA HIS A 152 10.32 4.29 2.24
C HIS A 152 11.00 3.28 1.29
N GLU A 153 10.90 3.49 -0.03
CA GLU A 153 11.52 2.64 -1.07
C GLU A 153 10.99 1.19 -1.05
N PRO A 154 9.66 0.97 -1.11
CA PRO A 154 9.11 -0.37 -1.14
C PRO A 154 9.43 -1.09 -2.46
N SER A 155 9.50 -2.42 -2.42
CA SER A 155 9.60 -3.26 -3.63
C SER A 155 8.25 -3.66 -4.21
N ILE A 156 7.17 -3.45 -3.46
CA ILE A 156 5.79 -3.76 -3.83
C ILE A 156 4.92 -2.55 -3.56
N LEU A 157 4.06 -2.19 -4.51
CA LEU A 157 3.07 -1.12 -4.34
C LEU A 157 1.66 -1.68 -4.56
N PHE A 158 0.80 -1.52 -3.56
CA PHE A 158 -0.63 -1.77 -3.68
C PHE A 158 -1.39 -0.47 -3.88
N LEU A 159 -2.30 -0.48 -4.85
CA LEU A 159 -3.26 0.60 -5.12
C LEU A 159 -4.66 0.01 -4.92
N ASP A 160 -5.34 0.41 -3.83
CA ASP A 160 -6.71 -0.02 -3.58
C ASP A 160 -7.68 0.98 -4.22
N GLU A 161 -8.42 0.52 -5.24
CA GLU A 161 -9.34 1.33 -6.07
C GLU A 161 -8.70 2.64 -6.59
N PRO A 162 -7.66 2.55 -7.47
CA PRO A 162 -6.87 3.71 -7.89
C PRO A 162 -7.69 4.77 -8.65
N THR A 163 -8.83 4.42 -9.20
CA THR A 163 -9.72 5.31 -9.97
C THR A 163 -10.86 5.92 -9.14
N ALA A 164 -11.01 5.54 -7.87
CA ALA A 164 -12.03 6.13 -7.01
C ALA A 164 -11.79 7.63 -6.83
N GLY A 165 -12.77 8.47 -7.22
CA GLY A 165 -12.70 9.93 -7.12
C GLY A 165 -11.87 10.62 -8.22
N VAL A 166 -11.61 9.96 -9.32
CA VAL A 166 -11.12 10.57 -10.58
C VAL A 166 -12.30 10.65 -11.53
N ASP A 167 -12.97 11.80 -11.55
CA ASP A 167 -13.92 12.20 -12.59
C ASP A 167 -13.16 12.79 -13.79
#